data_d0e93badd53e368ec8f3cde55ed3feec
#
_entry.id   d0e93badd53e368ec8f3cde55ed3feec
#
_cell.length_a   1.000
_cell.length_b   1.000
_cell.length_c   1.000
_cell.angle_alpha   90.00
_cell.angle_beta   90.00
_cell.angle_gamma   90.00
#
_symmetry.space_group_name_H-M   'P 1'
#
loop_
_entity.id
_entity.type
_entity.pdbx_description
1 polymer ?
#
loop_
_entity_poly.entity_id
_entity_poly.type
_entity_poly.pdbx_seq_one_letter_code
_entity_poly.pdbx_strand_id
1 'polypeptide(L)'
;RGRARKPGALMALGRLICGEAGEFTAEGEACGRITGRYRYVITLDADTRMLPGTAHRMVGAIAHPLNARREWEGGFRGFSLMEPMVELDAEACKNDFVGLFAGYGGVSAYAGVNSDLFHDYTGFGTYCGKAVIDMPEFVREMEGKLAEERILSHDFIEGAIAGAGHLNDVSV
;
A
#
# COMPACT_ATOMS: atom_id res chain seq x y z
N ARG A 1 8.85 -11.92 19.57
CA ARG A 1 9.61 -11.44 18.39
C ARG A 1 8.86 -11.96 17.17
N GLY A 2 8.06 -11.13 16.53
CA GLY A 2 7.24 -11.49 15.38
C GLY A 2 8.09 -12.05 14.23
N ARG A 3 7.72 -13.19 13.69
CA ARG A 3 8.43 -13.93 12.64
C ARG A 3 8.41 -13.22 11.28
N ALA A 4 7.55 -12.27 11.06
CA ALA A 4 7.48 -11.53 9.82
C ALA A 4 7.31 -10.05 10.18
N ARG A 5 8.28 -9.24 9.86
CA ARG A 5 8.32 -7.79 10.06
C ARG A 5 7.00 -7.10 9.64
N LYS A 6 7.04 -5.97 8.91
CA LYS A 6 5.89 -5.22 8.39
C LYS A 6 4.86 -6.08 7.62
N PRO A 7 5.25 -6.99 6.69
CA PRO A 7 4.30 -7.82 5.94
C PRO A 7 3.48 -8.77 6.79
N GLY A 8 4.11 -9.47 7.73
CA GLY A 8 3.37 -10.36 8.62
C GLY A 8 2.40 -9.64 9.53
N ALA A 9 2.76 -8.43 9.98
CA ALA A 9 1.86 -7.60 10.75
C ALA A 9 0.66 -7.12 9.91
N LEU A 10 0.89 -6.76 8.64
CA LEU A 10 -0.16 -6.34 7.73
C LEU A 10 -1.13 -7.48 7.39
N MET A 11 -0.60 -8.68 7.10
CA MET A 11 -1.41 -9.88 6.88
C MET A 11 -2.23 -10.27 8.12
N ALA A 12 -1.61 -10.25 9.30
CA ALA A 12 -2.30 -10.55 10.54
C ALA A 12 -3.39 -9.53 10.85
N LEU A 13 -3.14 -8.22 10.62
CA LEU A 13 -4.16 -7.18 10.71
C LEU A 13 -5.29 -7.41 9.69
N GLY A 14 -4.95 -7.76 8.46
CA GLY A 14 -5.92 -8.05 7.40
C GLY A 14 -6.85 -9.19 7.77
N ARG A 15 -6.31 -10.30 8.25
CA ARG A 15 -7.11 -11.44 8.72
C ARG A 15 -8.05 -11.06 9.86
N LEU A 16 -7.56 -10.26 10.83
CA LEU A 16 -8.39 -9.75 11.91
C LEU A 16 -9.55 -8.88 11.37
N ILE A 17 -9.28 -8.00 10.43
CA ILE A 17 -10.30 -7.16 9.79
C ILE A 17 -11.31 -8.02 9.04
N CYS A 18 -10.87 -9.07 8.34
CA CYS A 18 -11.74 -10.00 7.62
C CYS A 18 -12.54 -10.95 8.54
N GLY A 19 -12.27 -10.94 9.84
CA GLY A 19 -12.99 -11.78 10.79
C GLY A 19 -12.40 -13.17 11.01
N GLU A 20 -11.18 -13.39 10.53
CA GLU A 20 -10.46 -14.62 10.77
C GLU A 20 -9.81 -14.60 12.17
N ALA A 21 -9.81 -15.75 12.86
CA ALA A 21 -9.13 -15.91 14.12
C ALA A 21 -7.61 -15.81 13.89
N GLY A 22 -6.98 -14.75 14.37
CA GLY A 22 -5.57 -14.46 14.16
C GLY A 22 -4.74 -14.54 15.44
N GLU A 23 -3.42 -14.45 15.25
CA GLU A 23 -2.41 -14.45 16.33
C GLU A 23 -2.40 -13.16 17.18
N PHE A 24 -3.29 -12.19 16.92
CA PHE A 24 -3.38 -10.98 17.71
C PHE A 24 -4.08 -11.24 19.04
N THR A 25 -3.35 -11.05 20.11
CA THR A 25 -3.96 -10.81 21.42
C THR A 25 -4.39 -9.34 21.46
N ALA A 26 -5.67 -9.11 21.25
CA ALA A 26 -6.20 -7.78 21.32
C ALA A 26 -6.29 -7.32 22.77
N GLU A 27 -5.44 -6.40 23.15
CA GLU A 27 -5.57 -5.69 24.42
C GLU A 27 -6.46 -4.46 24.22
N GLY A 28 -7.60 -4.44 24.89
CA GLY A 28 -8.50 -3.31 24.97
C GLY A 28 -9.83 -3.46 24.20
N GLU A 29 -10.80 -2.64 24.58
CA GLU A 29 -12.16 -2.63 24.02
C GLU A 29 -12.23 -2.31 22.51
N ALA A 30 -11.16 -1.74 21.94
CA ALA A 30 -11.13 -1.32 20.54
C ALA A 30 -11.09 -2.51 19.57
N CYS A 31 -10.52 -3.64 19.95
CA CYS A 31 -10.27 -4.74 19.02
C CYS A 31 -11.52 -5.48 18.59
N GLY A 32 -12.46 -5.72 19.48
CA GLY A 32 -13.77 -6.31 19.12
C GLY A 32 -14.60 -5.43 18.17
N ARG A 33 -14.16 -4.17 17.94
CA ARG A 33 -14.82 -3.22 17.04
C ARG A 33 -14.23 -3.17 15.64
N ILE A 34 -13.10 -3.83 15.39
CA ILE A 34 -12.37 -3.73 14.12
C ILE A 34 -12.85 -4.81 13.12
N THR A 35 -13.16 -5.99 13.63
CA THR A 35 -13.55 -7.15 12.83
C THR A 35 -14.81 -6.89 12.00
N GLY A 36 -14.72 -7.07 10.68
CA GLY A 36 -15.83 -6.91 9.74
C GLY A 36 -16.34 -5.48 9.56
N ARG A 37 -15.70 -4.49 10.19
CA ARG A 37 -16.18 -3.11 10.18
C ARG A 37 -15.46 -2.21 9.19
N TYR A 38 -14.21 -2.52 8.88
CA TYR A 38 -13.37 -1.75 7.98
C TYR A 38 -13.00 -2.61 6.77
N ARG A 39 -12.95 -2.01 5.61
CA ARG A 39 -12.52 -2.65 4.37
C ARG A 39 -11.17 -2.13 3.92
N TYR A 40 -10.97 -0.82 4.04
CA TYR A 40 -9.77 -0.17 3.55
C TYR A 40 -8.84 0.21 4.69
N VAL A 41 -7.54 0.00 4.47
CA VAL A 41 -6.47 0.40 5.38
C VAL A 41 -5.49 1.28 4.60
N ILE A 42 -5.08 2.39 5.20
CA ILE A 42 -4.02 3.24 4.65
C ILE A 42 -2.76 2.96 5.47
N THR A 43 -1.69 2.56 4.79
CA THR A 43 -0.36 2.38 5.38
C THR A 43 0.51 3.58 5.06
N LEU A 44 1.24 4.07 6.05
CA LEU A 44 2.18 5.17 5.95
C LEU A 44 3.43 4.84 6.75
N ASP A 45 4.55 5.46 6.41
CA ASP A 45 5.72 5.43 7.27
C ASP A 45 5.58 6.49 8.38
N ALA A 46 6.32 6.35 9.46
CA ALA A 46 6.19 7.21 10.65
C ALA A 46 6.52 8.69 10.37
N ASP A 47 7.28 8.96 9.32
CA ASP A 47 7.69 10.28 8.86
C ASP A 47 6.83 10.82 7.70
N THR A 48 5.85 10.05 7.22
CA THR A 48 4.96 10.46 6.13
C THR A 48 3.79 11.28 6.67
N ARG A 49 3.52 12.41 6.02
CA ARG A 49 2.41 13.30 6.36
C ARG A 49 1.34 13.23 5.28
N MET A 50 0.11 13.16 5.71
CA MET A 50 -1.05 13.14 4.82
C MET A 50 -1.80 14.47 4.89
N LEU A 51 -2.03 15.09 3.75
CA LEU A 51 -2.79 16.32 3.66
C LEU A 51 -4.29 16.09 3.92
N PRO A 52 -5.03 17.11 4.39
CA PRO A 52 -6.49 17.01 4.53
C PRO A 52 -7.15 16.62 3.20
N GLY A 53 -8.03 15.63 3.24
CA GLY A 53 -8.74 15.14 2.06
C GLY A 53 -8.03 14.01 1.29
N THR A 54 -6.73 13.82 1.47
CA THR A 54 -5.95 12.75 0.79
C THR A 54 -6.55 11.36 1.03
N ALA A 55 -6.89 11.02 2.28
CA ALA A 55 -7.51 9.74 2.60
C ALA A 55 -8.81 9.48 1.81
N HIS A 56 -9.66 10.49 1.67
CA HIS A 56 -10.91 10.35 0.90
C HIS A 56 -10.65 10.10 -0.58
N ARG A 57 -9.65 10.78 -1.15
CA ARG A 57 -9.27 10.57 -2.56
C ARG A 57 -8.70 9.18 -2.78
N MET A 58 -7.81 8.73 -1.90
CA MET A 58 -7.23 7.38 -1.95
C MET A 58 -8.32 6.30 -1.86
N VAL A 59 -9.20 6.40 -0.86
CA VAL A 59 -10.31 5.44 -0.69
C VAL A 59 -11.29 5.53 -1.85
N GLY A 60 -11.61 6.72 -2.33
CA GLY A 60 -12.49 6.92 -3.49
C GLY A 60 -11.93 6.26 -4.76
N ALA A 61 -10.62 6.35 -4.96
CA ALA A 61 -9.96 5.73 -6.11
C ALA A 61 -10.00 4.19 -6.04
N ILE A 62 -9.60 3.58 -4.93
CA ILE A 62 -9.58 2.12 -4.82
C ILE A 62 -10.99 1.52 -4.79
N ALA A 63 -11.96 2.26 -4.24
CA ALA A 63 -13.36 1.85 -4.21
C ALA A 63 -14.06 2.01 -5.58
N HIS A 64 -13.43 2.69 -6.55
CA HIS A 64 -14.03 2.92 -7.85
C HIS A 64 -14.25 1.60 -8.61
N PRO A 65 -15.43 1.35 -9.20
CA PRO A 65 -15.75 0.06 -9.85
C PRO A 65 -14.79 -0.35 -10.96
N LEU A 66 -14.15 0.60 -11.65
CA LEU A 66 -13.17 0.32 -12.71
C LEU A 66 -11.82 -0.16 -12.14
N ASN A 67 -11.52 0.18 -10.90
CA ASN A 67 -10.29 -0.21 -10.22
C ASN A 67 -10.46 -1.49 -9.38
N ALA A 68 -11.70 -1.98 -9.24
CA ALA A 68 -11.99 -3.18 -8.48
C ALA A 68 -11.22 -4.39 -9.01
N ARG A 69 -10.59 -5.15 -8.11
CA ARG A 69 -9.86 -6.37 -8.44
C ARG A 69 -10.83 -7.44 -8.93
N ARG A 70 -10.59 -8.00 -10.11
CA ARG A 70 -11.46 -9.00 -10.75
C ARG A 70 -10.62 -10.05 -11.48
N GLU A 71 -11.09 -11.29 -11.44
CA GLU A 71 -10.58 -12.33 -12.33
C GLU A 71 -10.93 -12.04 -13.77
N TRP A 72 -10.00 -12.34 -14.67
CA TRP A 72 -10.12 -12.17 -16.10
C TRP A 72 -9.47 -13.35 -16.81
N GLU A 73 -9.85 -13.64 -18.06
CA GLU A 73 -9.18 -14.64 -18.88
C GLU A 73 -7.68 -14.33 -19.01
N GLY A 74 -6.86 -15.13 -18.33
CA GLY A 74 -5.39 -14.94 -18.31
C GLY A 74 -4.83 -14.26 -17.05
N GLY A 75 -5.64 -14.00 -16.00
CA GLY A 75 -5.14 -13.45 -14.73
C GLY A 75 -6.12 -12.55 -14.01
N PHE A 76 -5.60 -11.49 -13.44
CA PHE A 76 -6.38 -10.51 -12.69
C PHE A 76 -6.27 -9.11 -13.32
N ARG A 77 -7.34 -8.34 -13.25
CA ARG A 77 -7.38 -6.91 -13.55
C ARG A 77 -7.81 -6.12 -12.32
N GLY A 78 -7.48 -4.81 -12.31
CA GLY A 78 -7.74 -3.95 -11.16
C GLY A 78 -6.72 -4.13 -10.06
N PHE A 79 -6.92 -3.44 -8.96
CA PHE A 79 -5.92 -3.23 -7.93
C PHE A 79 -6.47 -3.63 -6.55
N SER A 80 -5.68 -4.30 -5.74
CA SER A 80 -5.98 -4.51 -4.32
C SER A 80 -5.24 -3.54 -3.41
N LEU A 81 -4.27 -2.81 -3.96
CA LEU A 81 -3.65 -1.66 -3.30
C LEU A 81 -3.35 -0.55 -4.32
N MET A 82 -3.37 0.70 -3.86
CA MET A 82 -3.03 1.86 -4.70
C MET A 82 -2.10 2.79 -3.94
N GLU A 83 -0.98 3.12 -4.56
CA GLU A 83 0.09 3.93 -3.99
C GLU A 83 -0.07 5.40 -4.40
N PRO A 84 -0.07 6.36 -3.45
CA PRO A 84 -0.02 7.77 -3.76
C PRO A 84 1.41 8.18 -4.17
N MET A 85 1.53 9.32 -4.83
CA MET A 85 2.84 9.96 -5.02
C MET A 85 3.43 10.34 -3.67
N VAL A 86 4.75 10.13 -3.53
CA VAL A 86 5.50 10.55 -2.35
C VAL A 86 6.24 11.84 -2.68
N GLU A 87 5.88 12.93 -2.02
CA GLU A 87 6.51 14.23 -2.21
C GLU A 87 7.35 14.61 -0.99
N LEU A 88 8.42 15.35 -1.21
CA LEU A 88 9.21 15.89 -0.12
C LEU A 88 8.53 17.13 0.45
N ASP A 89 8.35 17.15 1.78
CA ASP A 89 7.86 18.33 2.49
C ASP A 89 8.86 19.51 2.30
N ALA A 90 8.32 20.70 2.09
CA ALA A 90 9.11 21.94 2.00
C ALA A 90 9.99 22.16 3.24
N GLU A 91 9.62 21.61 4.39
CA GLU A 91 10.42 21.68 5.61
C GLU A 91 11.64 20.75 5.56
N ALA A 92 11.51 19.57 4.98
CA ALA A 92 12.61 18.65 4.72
C ALA A 92 13.61 19.26 3.72
N CYS A 93 13.14 20.02 2.75
CA CYS A 93 13.97 20.70 1.74
C CYS A 93 14.80 21.89 2.30
N LYS A 94 14.57 22.32 3.54
CA LYS A 94 15.42 23.34 4.20
C LYS A 94 16.82 22.85 4.55
N ASN A 95 17.03 21.55 4.59
CA ASN A 95 18.35 20.95 4.75
C ASN A 95 19.08 21.04 3.40
N ASP A 96 20.26 21.67 3.36
CA ASP A 96 21.04 21.89 2.14
C ASP A 96 21.33 20.58 1.39
N PHE A 97 21.58 19.50 2.12
CA PHE A 97 21.81 18.18 1.53
C PHE A 97 20.55 17.63 0.87
N VAL A 98 19.42 17.71 1.56
CA VAL A 98 18.11 17.28 1.02
C VAL A 98 17.71 18.17 -0.15
N GLY A 99 17.91 19.49 -0.03
CA GLY A 99 17.61 20.46 -1.08
C GLY A 99 18.40 20.22 -2.36
N LEU A 100 19.65 19.74 -2.26
CA LEU A 100 20.48 19.41 -3.42
C LEU A 100 19.92 18.20 -4.19
N PHE A 101 19.31 17.24 -3.50
CA PHE A 101 18.71 16.03 -4.09
C PHE A 101 17.20 16.13 -4.34
N ALA A 102 16.55 17.17 -3.83
CA ALA A 102 15.11 17.43 -3.99
C ALA A 102 14.74 18.00 -5.37
N GLY A 103 15.56 17.77 -6.39
CA GLY A 103 15.26 18.20 -7.76
C GLY A 103 14.10 17.42 -8.39
N TYR A 104 13.74 17.79 -9.60
CA TYR A 104 12.62 17.25 -10.39
C TYR A 104 12.60 15.71 -10.59
N GLY A 105 13.60 14.99 -10.10
CA GLY A 105 13.67 13.53 -10.12
C GLY A 105 13.36 12.86 -8.78
N GLY A 106 13.07 13.63 -7.72
CA GLY A 106 12.83 13.10 -6.38
C GLY A 106 13.97 12.25 -5.83
N VAL A 107 13.95 11.94 -4.56
CA VAL A 107 14.86 10.97 -3.92
C VAL A 107 14.54 9.53 -4.35
N SER A 108 13.41 9.33 -4.97
CA SER A 108 12.93 8.03 -5.48
C SER A 108 12.53 8.18 -6.93
N ALA A 109 13.02 7.29 -7.78
CA ALA A 109 12.54 7.15 -9.16
C ALA A 109 11.01 6.88 -9.23
N TYR A 110 10.41 6.53 -8.11
CA TYR A 110 8.99 6.23 -7.97
C TYR A 110 8.13 7.44 -7.59
N ALA A 111 8.74 8.54 -7.18
CA ALA A 111 8.03 9.68 -6.59
C ALA A 111 7.61 10.77 -7.58
N GLY A 112 8.09 10.75 -8.80
CA GLY A 112 7.97 11.92 -9.68
C GLY A 112 7.41 11.66 -11.08
N VAL A 113 6.87 10.50 -11.36
CA VAL A 113 6.53 10.12 -12.73
C VAL A 113 5.02 10.09 -12.92
N ASN A 114 4.54 10.89 -13.86
CA ASN A 114 3.13 10.82 -14.31
C ASN A 114 2.80 9.47 -14.97
N SER A 115 3.79 8.68 -15.35
CA SER A 115 3.66 7.30 -15.77
C SER A 115 4.92 6.54 -15.36
N ASP A 116 4.74 5.36 -14.77
CA ASP A 116 5.81 4.40 -14.54
C ASP A 116 5.86 3.45 -15.75
N LEU A 117 6.99 3.39 -16.43
CA LEU A 117 7.17 2.49 -17.58
C LEU A 117 6.85 1.03 -17.22
N PHE A 118 7.17 0.62 -16.00
CA PHE A 118 6.85 -0.72 -15.51
C PHE A 118 5.33 -0.91 -15.40
N HIS A 119 4.63 0.07 -14.83
CA HIS A 119 3.17 0.05 -14.73
C HIS A 119 2.50 0.06 -16.10
N ASP A 120 2.98 0.90 -17.02
CA ASP A 120 2.42 1.01 -18.36
C ASP A 120 2.60 -0.28 -19.16
N TYR A 121 3.72 -0.98 -18.96
CA TYR A 121 4.03 -2.22 -19.68
C TYR A 121 3.39 -3.46 -19.04
N THR A 122 3.37 -3.55 -17.71
CA THR A 122 2.89 -4.73 -16.97
C THR A 122 1.44 -4.61 -16.50
N GLY A 123 0.90 -3.40 -16.44
CA GLY A 123 -0.39 -3.09 -15.84
C GLY A 123 -0.39 -3.06 -14.32
N PHE A 124 0.79 -3.15 -13.68
CA PHE A 124 0.95 -3.10 -12.23
C PHE A 124 2.04 -2.10 -11.85
N GLY A 125 1.75 -1.31 -10.79
CA GLY A 125 2.71 -0.40 -10.20
C GLY A 125 3.70 -1.10 -9.27
N THR A 126 4.76 -0.39 -8.97
CA THR A 126 5.65 -0.73 -7.86
C THR A 126 4.98 -0.34 -6.54
N TYR A 127 5.37 -0.97 -5.45
CA TYR A 127 4.87 -0.66 -4.11
C TYR A 127 6.04 -0.40 -3.17
N CYS A 128 5.98 0.68 -2.40
CA CYS A 128 7.02 1.10 -1.47
C CYS A 128 6.54 1.19 -0.01
N GLY A 129 5.44 0.53 0.31
CA GLY A 129 4.94 0.45 1.69
C GLY A 129 3.96 1.55 2.09
N LYS A 130 3.63 2.48 1.19
CA LYS A 130 2.64 3.54 1.41
C LYS A 130 1.49 3.35 0.42
N ALA A 131 0.33 2.95 0.90
CA ALA A 131 -0.81 2.70 0.01
C ALA A 131 -2.13 2.74 0.76
N VAL A 132 -3.21 2.86 0.00
CA VAL A 132 -4.53 2.39 0.41
C VAL A 132 -4.71 0.95 -0.06
N ILE A 133 -5.20 0.10 0.82
CA ILE A 133 -5.28 -1.35 0.62
C ILE A 133 -6.74 -1.79 0.81
N ASP A 134 -7.29 -2.52 -0.14
CA ASP A 134 -8.53 -3.29 0.01
C ASP A 134 -8.20 -4.60 0.73
N MET A 135 -8.39 -4.64 2.04
CA MET A 135 -7.90 -5.73 2.89
C MET A 135 -8.46 -7.10 2.51
N PRO A 136 -9.76 -7.30 2.24
CA PRO A 136 -10.28 -8.58 1.76
C PRO A 136 -9.57 -9.09 0.50
N GLU A 137 -9.38 -8.21 -0.48
CA GLU A 137 -8.72 -8.58 -1.73
C GLU A 137 -7.24 -8.86 -1.51
N PHE A 138 -6.56 -8.03 -0.73
CA PHE A 138 -5.15 -8.18 -0.40
C PHE A 138 -4.87 -9.50 0.33
N VAL A 139 -5.63 -9.83 1.38
CA VAL A 139 -5.50 -11.09 2.13
C VAL A 139 -5.68 -12.28 1.19
N ARG A 140 -6.73 -12.27 0.37
CA ARG A 140 -7.01 -13.34 -0.60
C ARG A 140 -5.85 -13.55 -1.59
N GLU A 141 -5.27 -12.47 -2.11
CA GLU A 141 -4.19 -12.54 -3.08
C GLU A 141 -2.85 -13.00 -2.47
N MET A 142 -2.60 -12.60 -1.22
CA MET A 142 -1.33 -12.86 -0.55
C MET A 142 -1.29 -14.23 0.13
N GLU A 143 -2.45 -14.84 0.36
CA GLU A 143 -2.54 -16.10 1.10
C GLU A 143 -1.75 -17.23 0.42
N GLY A 144 -0.84 -17.84 1.18
CA GLY A 144 0.01 -18.93 0.70
C GLY A 144 1.11 -18.55 -0.30
N LYS A 145 1.22 -17.27 -0.67
CA LYS A 145 2.21 -16.79 -1.67
C LYS A 145 3.45 -16.16 -1.04
N LEU A 146 3.39 -15.76 0.23
CA LEU A 146 4.56 -15.20 0.92
C LEU A 146 5.42 -16.32 1.51
N ALA A 147 6.62 -16.49 0.98
CA ALA A 147 7.65 -17.32 1.57
C ALA A 147 8.38 -16.53 2.67
N GLU A 148 8.06 -16.81 3.92
CA GLU A 148 8.42 -16.00 5.10
C GLU A 148 9.94 -15.82 5.36
N GLU A 149 10.84 -16.59 4.74
CA GLU A 149 12.23 -16.67 5.21
C GLU A 149 13.31 -16.22 4.21
N ARG A 150 12.97 -15.84 2.97
CA ARG A 150 13.98 -15.61 1.91
C ARG A 150 13.94 -14.29 1.17
N ILE A 151 13.09 -13.34 1.58
CA ILE A 151 12.84 -12.14 0.79
C ILE A 151 13.46 -10.92 1.48
N LEU A 152 14.33 -10.20 0.78
CA LEU A 152 15.02 -9.00 1.27
C LEU A 152 14.11 -7.76 1.26
N SER A 153 13.23 -7.64 0.28
CA SER A 153 12.22 -6.58 0.19
C SER A 153 10.88 -7.21 -0.16
N HIS A 154 9.93 -7.09 0.75
CA HIS A 154 8.60 -7.64 0.58
C HIS A 154 7.71 -6.73 -0.27
N ASP A 155 7.92 -5.42 -0.20
CA ASP A 155 7.04 -4.42 -0.79
C ASP A 155 6.86 -4.65 -2.30
N PHE A 156 7.95 -4.84 -3.05
CA PHE A 156 7.88 -5.10 -4.48
C PHE A 156 7.09 -6.37 -4.84
N ILE A 157 7.30 -7.44 -4.08
CA ILE A 157 6.59 -8.72 -4.29
C ILE A 157 5.13 -8.59 -3.91
N GLU A 158 4.83 -7.91 -2.81
CA GLU A 158 3.46 -7.62 -2.40
C GLU A 158 2.74 -6.81 -3.49
N GLY A 159 3.36 -5.76 -4.02
CA GLY A 159 2.82 -4.97 -5.12
C GLY A 159 2.54 -5.79 -6.37
N ALA A 160 3.45 -6.68 -6.75
CA ALA A 160 3.30 -7.53 -7.93
C ALA A 160 2.18 -8.58 -7.76
N ILE A 161 2.09 -9.23 -6.58
CA ILE A 161 1.06 -10.24 -6.29
C ILE A 161 -0.31 -9.58 -6.13
N ALA A 162 -0.37 -8.53 -5.33
CA ALA A 162 -1.60 -7.83 -5.00
C ALA A 162 -2.12 -6.94 -6.16
N GLY A 163 -1.31 -6.69 -7.16
CA GLY A 163 -1.64 -5.77 -8.24
C GLY A 163 -1.70 -4.33 -7.73
N ALA A 164 -0.52 -3.70 -7.61
CA ALA A 164 -0.42 -2.31 -7.20
C ALA A 164 -0.83 -1.37 -8.33
N GLY A 165 -1.58 -0.32 -7.99
CA GLY A 165 -1.88 0.81 -8.87
C GLY A 165 -1.24 2.09 -8.37
N HIS A 166 -1.08 3.08 -9.24
CA HIS A 166 -0.59 4.41 -8.88
C HIS A 166 -1.70 5.46 -8.88
N LEU A 167 -1.63 6.37 -7.92
CA LEU A 167 -2.49 7.56 -7.82
C LEU A 167 -1.65 8.80 -8.18
N ASN A 168 -1.64 9.16 -9.45
CA ASN A 168 -0.80 10.26 -9.96
C ASN A 168 -1.32 11.65 -9.59
N ASP A 169 -2.48 11.74 -8.99
CA ASP A 169 -3.14 12.98 -8.59
C ASP A 169 -3.29 13.13 -7.07
N VAL A 170 -2.72 12.20 -6.31
CA VAL A 170 -2.77 12.17 -4.83
C VAL A 170 -1.37 12.02 -4.29
N SER A 171 -0.95 12.96 -3.41
CA SER A 171 0.36 12.93 -2.76
C SER A 171 0.28 12.81 -1.24
N VAL A 172 1.35 12.26 -0.67
CA VAL A 172 1.61 12.13 0.77
C VAL A 172 3.03 12.56 1.09
#